data_2ff61ff07f0675d54d95548842ccf56c
#
_entry.id   2ff61ff07f0675d54d95548842ccf56c
#
_cell.length_a   1.000
_cell.length_b   1.000
_cell.length_c   1.000
_cell.angle_alpha   90.00
_cell.angle_beta   90.00
_cell.angle_gamma   90.00
#
_symmetry.space_group_name_H-M   'P 1'
#
loop_
_entity.id
_entity.type
_entity.pdbx_description
1 polymer ?
#
loop_
_entity_poly.entity_id
_entity_poly.type
_entity_poly.pdbx_seq_one_letter_code
_entity_poly.pdbx_strand_id
1 'polypeptide(L)'
;MKKLLERIVLGFRLDLKLRTKLLISHMTLIIIPTLVLTFSLYNKFYDIMVTDSILSEQALTEQTTKTIEATLAQIINASHSVAENRLIRDILESTNNEIRNFAESSDRIKEFNQYVDTLIDHSLITSIHTYLDGSFEKVLNSEKNKENKVLRPMSDIYGSYWYGIFGSMDIEDLLCPTLYLSPTESKEAGDMAYISKLSFTQGENKYAVYVAVYFSKEKFDSVLKQNISISKGASYIINERDTLVSTSNRALSGAYFMTYADLERTIGRADKYSTKTYLGESFYVGYYNISNTDWRLVSILPVFDLIAKGRFIVYLFFGFYIIFSLVAFAISMLLSNSIVKRIQAVVEPMKSAKYGVPVPIEIKETSKDEIGTLIDTYNFMSNEINNLLEDQAKTAEELRISEFKALQSQINPHFLYNSLDMINWLSQTGKQEEVTSAVQSLAKFYKLTLSKRNASATIGMELEHVMLYCKLQNMRYENRIDFLIDVPEELMDYEIPKLTLQPIVENSILHGIMEKESKRGYITITGWREQEDIILVISDDGVGMEEDEVEGILKGELKKNTGSNIGVDNTNSRLKLLYGEQYGLTYHSTPGMGTEVEICLPASSKQNIVS
;
A
#
# COMPACT_ATOMS: atom_id res chain seq x y z
N MET A 1 -18.76 4.35 -10.97
CA MET A 1 -17.35 4.04 -10.75
C MET A 1 -16.63 5.08 -9.89
N LYS A 2 -16.64 6.41 -10.26
CA LYS A 2 -15.96 7.49 -9.51
C LYS A 2 -16.38 7.60 -8.03
N LYS A 3 -17.70 7.61 -7.71
CA LYS A 3 -18.22 7.65 -6.33
C LYS A 3 -17.88 6.41 -5.49
N LEU A 4 -17.74 5.23 -6.11
CA LEU A 4 -17.32 4.01 -5.42
C LEU A 4 -15.83 4.08 -5.07
N LEU A 5 -15.00 4.56 -6.01
CA LEU A 5 -13.56 4.78 -5.79
C LEU A 5 -13.32 5.82 -4.67
N GLU A 6 -14.06 6.92 -4.68
CA GLU A 6 -13.99 7.96 -3.63
C GLU A 6 -14.35 7.40 -2.24
N ARG A 7 -15.39 6.55 -2.14
CA ARG A 7 -15.75 5.88 -0.87
C ARG A 7 -14.69 4.89 -0.40
N ILE A 8 -14.11 4.10 -1.32
CA ILE A 8 -13.03 3.15 -0.99
C ILE A 8 -11.79 3.91 -0.52
N VAL A 9 -11.41 4.99 -1.22
CA VAL A 9 -10.27 5.84 -0.84
C VAL A 9 -10.53 6.55 0.50
N LEU A 10 -11.74 7.02 0.76
CA LEU A 10 -12.11 7.66 2.02
C LEU A 10 -12.08 6.67 3.19
N GLY A 11 -12.66 5.46 3.02
CA GLY A 11 -12.59 4.39 4.02
C GLY A 11 -11.16 3.93 4.28
N PHE A 12 -10.36 3.76 3.22
CA PHE A 12 -8.92 3.47 3.36
C PHE A 12 -8.20 4.57 4.14
N ARG A 13 -8.53 5.85 3.90
CA ARG A 13 -7.87 6.99 4.52
C ARG A 13 -8.26 7.21 5.99
N LEU A 14 -9.49 6.96 6.40
CA LEU A 14 -10.03 7.33 7.71
C LEU A 14 -10.19 6.13 8.67
N ASP A 15 -10.62 4.97 8.19
CA ASP A 15 -11.10 3.90 9.07
C ASP A 15 -10.06 2.80 9.36
N LEU A 16 -9.02 2.67 8.55
CA LEU A 16 -8.04 1.61 8.70
C LEU A 16 -6.86 2.02 9.58
N LYS A 17 -6.38 1.08 10.40
CA LYS A 17 -5.13 1.24 11.16
C LYS A 17 -3.93 1.38 10.21
N LEU A 18 -2.90 2.12 10.63
CA LEU A 18 -1.69 2.37 9.84
C LEU A 18 -1.04 1.07 9.32
N ARG A 19 -0.98 0.03 10.14
CA ARG A 19 -0.48 -1.29 9.76
C ARG A 19 -1.21 -1.85 8.54
N THR A 20 -2.53 -1.81 8.56
CA THR A 20 -3.36 -2.31 7.46
C THR A 20 -3.19 -1.47 6.20
N LYS A 21 -3.09 -0.13 6.35
CA LYS A 21 -2.83 0.79 5.23
C LYS A 21 -1.51 0.48 4.54
N LEU A 22 -0.42 0.36 5.30
CA LEU A 22 0.90 0.02 4.77
C LEU A 22 0.88 -1.35 4.08
N LEU A 23 0.29 -2.35 4.72
CA LEU A 23 0.21 -3.69 4.15
C LEU A 23 -0.56 -3.69 2.83
N ILE A 24 -1.75 -3.08 2.78
CA ILE A 24 -2.56 -2.98 1.55
C ILE A 24 -1.80 -2.20 0.46
N SER A 25 -1.19 -1.05 0.79
CA SER A 25 -0.47 -0.25 -0.19
C SER A 25 0.72 -0.99 -0.80
N HIS A 26 1.55 -1.63 0.01
CA HIS A 26 2.67 -2.44 -0.48
C HIS A 26 2.19 -3.64 -1.30
N MET A 27 1.15 -4.35 -0.82
CA MET A 27 0.59 -5.49 -1.56
C MET A 27 0.00 -5.06 -2.90
N THR A 28 -0.74 -3.96 -2.95
CA THR A 28 -1.30 -3.43 -4.19
C THR A 28 -0.21 -3.04 -5.18
N LEU A 29 0.84 -2.37 -4.70
CA LEU A 29 1.99 -1.93 -5.51
C LEU A 29 2.78 -3.11 -6.10
N ILE A 30 2.82 -4.26 -5.43
CA ILE A 30 3.55 -5.45 -5.88
C ILE A 30 2.64 -6.38 -6.69
N ILE A 31 1.44 -6.70 -6.19
CA ILE A 31 0.56 -7.70 -6.80
C ILE A 31 0.02 -7.24 -8.16
N ILE A 32 -0.42 -5.97 -8.28
CA ILE A 32 -1.00 -5.50 -9.55
C ILE A 32 0.01 -5.52 -10.70
N PRO A 33 1.21 -4.93 -10.59
CA PRO A 33 2.21 -4.99 -11.66
C PRO A 33 2.68 -6.41 -11.97
N THR A 34 2.87 -7.26 -10.95
CA THR A 34 3.28 -8.65 -11.18
C THR A 34 2.19 -9.47 -11.85
N LEU A 35 0.92 -9.25 -11.51
CA LEU A 35 -0.20 -9.89 -12.17
C LEU A 35 -0.30 -9.47 -13.64
N VAL A 36 -0.18 -8.17 -13.93
CA VAL A 36 -0.17 -7.65 -15.31
C VAL A 36 1.02 -8.22 -16.09
N LEU A 37 2.20 -8.25 -15.49
CA LEU A 37 3.39 -8.82 -16.12
C LEU A 37 3.22 -10.32 -16.39
N THR A 38 2.75 -11.09 -15.40
CA THR A 38 2.50 -12.53 -15.55
C THR A 38 1.48 -12.80 -16.65
N PHE A 39 0.40 -12.03 -16.70
CA PHE A 39 -0.61 -12.16 -17.75
C PHE A 39 -0.07 -11.80 -19.13
N SER A 40 0.71 -10.73 -19.24
CA SER A 40 1.36 -10.32 -20.48
C SER A 40 2.37 -11.35 -20.97
N LEU A 41 3.22 -11.87 -20.09
CA LEU A 41 4.17 -12.92 -20.41
C LEU A 41 3.48 -14.22 -20.80
N TYR A 42 2.41 -14.60 -20.11
CA TYR A 42 1.59 -15.76 -20.43
C TYR A 42 1.03 -15.66 -21.86
N ASN A 43 0.38 -14.54 -22.20
CA ASN A 43 -0.17 -14.36 -23.56
C ASN A 43 0.92 -14.42 -24.63
N LYS A 44 2.03 -13.71 -24.41
CA LYS A 44 3.15 -13.72 -25.36
C LYS A 44 3.77 -15.12 -25.52
N PHE A 45 3.92 -15.82 -24.42
CA PHE A 45 4.47 -17.20 -24.44
C PHE A 45 3.50 -18.17 -25.12
N TYR A 46 2.19 -18.01 -24.85
CA TYR A 46 1.14 -18.78 -25.53
C TYR A 46 1.20 -18.59 -27.05
N ASP A 47 1.27 -17.36 -27.53
CA ASP A 47 1.35 -17.05 -28.95
C ASP A 47 2.62 -17.63 -29.61
N ILE A 48 3.76 -17.48 -28.94
CA ILE A 48 5.04 -18.06 -29.41
C ILE A 48 4.93 -19.58 -29.51
N MET A 49 4.41 -20.24 -28.46
CA MET A 49 4.31 -21.68 -28.39
C MET A 49 3.37 -22.25 -29.46
N VAL A 50 2.21 -21.59 -29.66
CA VAL A 50 1.28 -22.00 -30.73
C VAL A 50 1.91 -21.81 -32.09
N THR A 51 2.55 -20.67 -32.34
CA THR A 51 3.22 -20.39 -33.62
C THR A 51 4.36 -21.36 -33.88
N ASP A 52 5.21 -21.61 -32.91
CA ASP A 52 6.34 -22.54 -33.02
C ASP A 52 5.86 -23.99 -33.25
N SER A 53 4.80 -24.39 -32.56
CA SER A 53 4.18 -25.70 -32.76
C SER A 53 3.62 -25.85 -34.18
N ILE A 54 2.94 -24.81 -34.71
CA ILE A 54 2.43 -24.81 -36.10
C ILE A 54 3.59 -24.89 -37.10
N LEU A 55 4.63 -24.06 -36.91
CA LEU A 55 5.80 -24.08 -37.80
C LEU A 55 6.52 -25.44 -37.77
N SER A 56 6.62 -26.06 -36.60
CA SER A 56 7.20 -27.41 -36.46
C SER A 56 6.38 -28.47 -37.20
N GLU A 57 5.03 -28.42 -37.08
CA GLU A 57 4.14 -29.33 -37.80
C GLU A 57 4.13 -29.07 -39.31
N GLN A 58 4.27 -27.83 -39.74
CA GLN A 58 4.43 -27.46 -41.17
C GLN A 58 5.71 -28.10 -41.73
N ALA A 59 6.83 -27.92 -41.04
CA ALA A 59 8.11 -28.50 -41.45
C ALA A 59 8.05 -30.04 -41.53
N LEU A 60 7.39 -30.66 -40.52
CA LEU A 60 7.22 -32.13 -40.50
C LEU A 60 6.32 -32.59 -41.65
N THR A 61 5.23 -31.88 -41.94
CA THR A 61 4.30 -32.20 -43.06
C THR A 61 4.99 -32.03 -44.42
N GLU A 62 5.79 -30.96 -44.59
CA GLU A 62 6.61 -30.77 -45.80
C GLU A 62 7.62 -31.88 -45.98
N GLN A 63 8.32 -32.28 -44.93
CA GLN A 63 9.25 -33.40 -44.96
C GLN A 63 8.55 -34.72 -45.36
N THR A 64 7.36 -34.95 -44.80
CA THR A 64 6.52 -36.10 -45.10
C THR A 64 6.07 -36.09 -46.56
N THR A 65 5.66 -34.93 -47.09
CA THR A 65 5.30 -34.74 -48.52
C THR A 65 6.50 -35.15 -49.41
N LYS A 66 7.69 -34.65 -49.13
CA LYS A 66 8.91 -35.02 -49.85
C LYS A 66 9.24 -36.53 -49.78
N THR A 67 8.98 -37.14 -48.62
CA THR A 67 9.17 -38.60 -48.45
C THR A 67 8.18 -39.37 -49.30
N ILE A 68 6.91 -38.94 -49.35
CA ILE A 68 5.89 -39.55 -50.19
C ILE A 68 6.23 -39.35 -51.67
N GLU A 69 6.62 -38.14 -52.11
CA GLU A 69 7.09 -37.87 -53.47
C GLU A 69 8.26 -38.76 -53.91
N ALA A 70 9.25 -38.89 -53.01
CA ALA A 70 10.39 -39.78 -53.31
C ALA A 70 9.95 -41.24 -53.42
N THR A 71 8.99 -41.69 -52.58
CA THR A 71 8.44 -43.04 -52.62
C THR A 71 7.64 -43.26 -53.91
N LEU A 72 6.82 -42.29 -54.32
CA LEU A 72 6.08 -42.36 -55.59
C LEU A 72 7.03 -42.34 -56.81
N ALA A 73 8.09 -41.53 -56.76
CA ALA A 73 9.11 -41.51 -57.81
C ALA A 73 9.77 -42.87 -58.02
N GLN A 74 10.02 -43.65 -56.99
CA GLN A 74 10.52 -45.03 -57.12
C GLN A 74 9.52 -45.93 -57.85
N ILE A 75 8.22 -45.82 -57.53
CA ILE A 75 7.15 -46.59 -58.18
C ILE A 75 7.02 -46.21 -59.64
N ILE A 76 6.98 -44.87 -59.93
CA ILE A 76 6.87 -44.34 -61.30
C ILE A 76 8.10 -44.77 -62.15
N ASN A 77 9.30 -44.64 -61.57
CA ASN A 77 10.53 -45.08 -62.24
C ASN A 77 10.53 -46.59 -62.55
N ALA A 78 9.99 -47.41 -61.65
CA ALA A 78 9.83 -48.85 -61.92
C ALA A 78 8.89 -49.09 -63.12
N SER A 79 7.77 -48.35 -63.17
CA SER A 79 6.83 -48.42 -64.33
C SER A 79 7.52 -48.01 -65.65
N HIS A 80 8.26 -46.89 -65.61
CA HIS A 80 9.01 -46.44 -66.81
C HIS A 80 10.09 -47.47 -67.22
N SER A 81 10.79 -48.03 -66.27
CA SER A 81 11.81 -49.04 -66.55
C SER A 81 11.22 -50.30 -67.20
N VAL A 82 10.01 -50.68 -66.78
CA VAL A 82 9.30 -51.79 -67.42
C VAL A 82 8.80 -51.40 -68.82
N ALA A 83 8.24 -50.21 -68.97
CA ALA A 83 7.75 -49.69 -70.25
C ALA A 83 8.83 -49.54 -71.29
N GLU A 84 10.04 -49.19 -70.91
CA GLU A 84 11.22 -49.04 -71.78
C GLU A 84 11.94 -50.31 -72.07
N ASN A 85 11.58 -51.44 -71.39
CA ASN A 85 12.19 -52.69 -71.57
C ASN A 85 12.10 -53.17 -73.05
N ARG A 86 13.17 -53.72 -73.56
CA ARG A 86 13.25 -54.19 -74.94
C ARG A 86 12.13 -55.16 -75.31
N LEU A 87 11.72 -56.03 -74.36
CA LEU A 87 10.59 -56.91 -74.57
C LEU A 87 9.28 -56.22 -74.87
N ILE A 88 8.96 -55.24 -74.03
CA ILE A 88 7.73 -54.44 -74.20
C ILE A 88 7.77 -53.64 -75.47
N ARG A 89 8.88 -53.03 -75.78
CA ARG A 89 9.14 -52.32 -77.05
C ARG A 89 8.93 -53.22 -78.25
N ASP A 90 9.58 -54.42 -78.26
CA ASP A 90 9.41 -55.37 -79.31
C ASP A 90 7.97 -55.85 -79.46
N ILE A 91 7.22 -56.00 -78.38
CA ILE A 91 5.78 -56.30 -78.36
C ILE A 91 4.96 -55.15 -79.03
N LEU A 92 5.31 -53.93 -78.70
CA LEU A 92 4.60 -52.74 -79.25
C LEU A 92 4.87 -52.53 -80.73
N GLU A 93 6.06 -52.92 -81.24
CA GLU A 93 6.50 -52.77 -82.66
C GLU A 93 6.15 -53.96 -83.52
N SER A 94 5.78 -55.13 -82.96
CA SER A 94 5.59 -56.38 -83.62
C SER A 94 4.33 -56.50 -84.47
N THR A 95 4.40 -57.09 -85.64
CA THR A 95 3.28 -57.48 -86.46
C THR A 95 2.66 -58.81 -85.97
N ASN A 96 1.39 -59.09 -86.38
CA ASN A 96 0.63 -60.27 -85.95
C ASN A 96 1.34 -61.60 -86.14
N ASN A 97 2.24 -61.74 -87.10
CA ASN A 97 3.03 -62.96 -87.38
C ASN A 97 4.23 -63.03 -86.40
N GLU A 98 4.85 -61.95 -86.06
CA GLU A 98 5.95 -61.85 -85.08
C GLU A 98 5.51 -62.09 -83.68
N ILE A 99 4.32 -61.71 -83.31
CA ILE A 99 3.66 -61.99 -82.02
C ILE A 99 3.59 -63.52 -81.80
N ARG A 100 3.31 -64.28 -82.87
CA ARG A 100 3.18 -65.71 -82.77
C ARG A 100 4.57 -66.39 -82.54
N ASN A 101 5.59 -65.86 -83.20
CA ASN A 101 6.97 -66.33 -83.04
C ASN A 101 7.54 -65.92 -81.66
N PHE A 102 7.11 -64.80 -81.14
CA PHE A 102 7.45 -64.30 -79.81
C PHE A 102 6.88 -65.20 -78.70
N ALA A 103 5.70 -65.70 -78.88
CA ALA A 103 5.05 -66.60 -77.95
C ALA A 103 5.73 -67.95 -77.81
N GLU A 104 6.51 -68.34 -78.81
CA GLU A 104 7.28 -69.58 -78.77
C GLU A 104 8.65 -69.44 -78.09
N SER A 105 9.05 -68.20 -77.74
CA SER A 105 10.31 -67.88 -77.08
C SER A 105 10.15 -67.75 -75.54
N SER A 106 9.94 -68.83 -74.87
CA SER A 106 9.83 -68.98 -73.40
C SER A 106 11.01 -68.34 -72.65
N ASP A 107 12.16 -68.27 -73.23
CA ASP A 107 13.36 -67.73 -72.56
C ASP A 107 13.34 -66.22 -72.42
N ARG A 108 12.78 -65.49 -73.38
CA ARG A 108 12.68 -64.01 -73.31
C ARG A 108 11.65 -63.57 -72.27
N ILE A 109 10.55 -64.29 -72.09
CA ILE A 109 9.59 -64.06 -71.08
C ILE A 109 10.20 -64.33 -69.70
N LYS A 110 11.00 -65.39 -69.60
CA LYS A 110 11.68 -65.70 -68.36
C LYS A 110 12.76 -64.68 -67.99
N GLU A 111 13.51 -64.16 -68.93
CA GLU A 111 14.44 -63.05 -68.74
C GLU A 111 13.72 -61.77 -68.29
N PHE A 112 12.59 -61.48 -68.90
CA PHE A 112 11.78 -60.33 -68.50
C PHE A 112 11.22 -60.49 -67.11
N ASN A 113 10.72 -61.67 -66.73
CA ASN A 113 10.26 -61.91 -65.35
C ASN A 113 11.40 -61.71 -64.34
N GLN A 114 12.62 -62.26 -64.66
CA GLN A 114 13.78 -62.03 -63.82
C GLN A 114 14.14 -60.53 -63.67
N TYR A 115 14.09 -59.81 -64.79
CA TYR A 115 14.32 -58.36 -64.74
C TYR A 115 13.32 -57.66 -63.86
N VAL A 116 12.00 -57.93 -64.01
CA VAL A 116 10.95 -57.32 -63.20
C VAL A 116 11.09 -57.71 -61.71
N ASP A 117 11.50 -58.95 -61.40
CA ASP A 117 11.75 -59.37 -60.02
C ASP A 117 12.87 -58.54 -59.37
N THR A 118 13.82 -58.00 -60.15
CA THR A 118 14.86 -57.11 -59.60
C THR A 118 14.31 -55.74 -59.22
N LEU A 119 13.12 -55.33 -59.75
CA LEU A 119 12.47 -54.09 -59.46
C LEU A 119 11.53 -54.20 -58.26
N ILE A 120 11.16 -55.40 -57.83
CA ILE A 120 10.27 -55.69 -56.72
C ILE A 120 11.11 -55.80 -55.42
N ASP A 121 10.94 -54.90 -54.54
CA ASP A 121 11.63 -54.90 -53.22
C ASP A 121 10.81 -55.52 -52.07
N HIS A 122 9.57 -55.97 -52.36
CA HIS A 122 8.59 -56.55 -51.44
C HIS A 122 8.22 -55.68 -50.22
N SER A 123 8.94 -54.60 -49.98
CA SER A 123 8.63 -53.66 -48.90
C SER A 123 7.74 -52.51 -49.39
N LEU A 124 7.97 -52.03 -50.60
CA LEU A 124 7.21 -50.96 -51.25
C LEU A 124 6.47 -51.53 -52.45
N ILE A 125 7.20 -52.07 -53.44
CA ILE A 125 6.63 -52.65 -54.67
C ILE A 125 6.35 -54.10 -54.39
N THR A 126 5.07 -54.47 -54.41
CA THR A 126 4.61 -55.85 -54.09
C THR A 126 4.57 -56.73 -55.31
N SER A 127 4.14 -56.18 -56.46
CA SER A 127 4.16 -56.88 -57.76
C SER A 127 4.09 -55.87 -58.91
N ILE A 128 4.48 -56.33 -60.10
CA ILE A 128 4.39 -55.59 -61.34
C ILE A 128 3.69 -56.46 -62.38
N HIS A 129 2.61 -55.96 -62.94
CA HIS A 129 1.88 -56.66 -64.01
C HIS A 129 1.84 -55.80 -65.27
N THR A 130 1.96 -56.46 -66.39
CA THR A 130 1.83 -55.83 -67.71
C THR A 130 0.64 -56.50 -68.44
N TYR A 131 -0.43 -55.74 -68.67
CA TYR A 131 -1.65 -56.23 -69.30
C TYR A 131 -1.61 -55.98 -70.80
N LEU A 132 -1.79 -57.07 -71.53
CA LEU A 132 -1.72 -57.08 -72.98
C LEU A 132 -3.10 -57.35 -73.58
N ASP A 133 -3.36 -56.75 -74.75
CA ASP A 133 -4.60 -56.89 -75.45
C ASP A 133 -4.89 -58.30 -75.98
N GLY A 134 -6.07 -58.63 -76.32
CA GLY A 134 -6.62 -59.93 -76.66
C GLY A 134 -5.87 -60.74 -77.76
N SER A 135 -5.12 -60.08 -78.60
CA SER A 135 -4.24 -60.75 -79.60
C SER A 135 -3.14 -61.58 -78.92
N PHE A 136 -2.73 -61.22 -77.71
CA PHE A 136 -1.72 -61.94 -76.90
C PHE A 136 -2.32 -62.97 -75.94
N GLU A 137 -3.64 -62.98 -75.74
CA GLU A 137 -4.35 -63.79 -74.73
C GLU A 137 -4.11 -65.31 -75.01
N LYS A 138 -4.11 -65.74 -76.24
CA LYS A 138 -3.88 -67.13 -76.61
C LYS A 138 -2.45 -67.55 -76.30
N VAL A 139 -1.53 -66.61 -76.37
CA VAL A 139 -0.09 -66.82 -76.13
C VAL A 139 0.17 -66.94 -74.62
N LEU A 140 -0.40 -66.04 -73.86
CA LEU A 140 -0.26 -65.98 -72.40
C LEU A 140 -0.87 -67.23 -71.73
N ASN A 141 -1.96 -67.73 -72.26
CA ASN A 141 -2.66 -68.90 -71.73
C ASN A 141 -2.06 -70.28 -72.20
N SER A 142 -0.97 -70.27 -72.94
CA SER A 142 -0.28 -71.50 -73.34
C SER A 142 0.40 -72.23 -72.18
N GLU A 143 0.47 -73.57 -72.25
CA GLU A 143 1.12 -74.38 -71.19
C GLU A 143 2.56 -74.02 -70.96
N LYS A 144 3.25 -73.50 -71.98
CA LYS A 144 4.66 -73.09 -71.94
C LYS A 144 4.89 -71.83 -71.05
N ASN A 145 3.86 -71.05 -70.85
CA ASN A 145 3.99 -69.80 -70.13
C ASN A 145 3.30 -69.80 -68.73
N LYS A 146 2.99 -70.98 -68.19
CA LYS A 146 2.36 -71.15 -66.87
C LYS A 146 3.16 -70.52 -65.72
N GLU A 147 4.48 -70.36 -65.85
CA GLU A 147 5.33 -69.68 -64.87
C GLU A 147 5.36 -68.15 -65.01
N ASN A 148 4.70 -67.64 -66.02
CA ASN A 148 4.68 -66.21 -66.25
C ASN A 148 3.77 -65.50 -65.20
N LYS A 149 4.34 -64.60 -64.41
CA LYS A 149 3.69 -63.84 -63.37
C LYS A 149 3.48 -62.39 -63.74
N VAL A 150 4.24 -61.85 -64.68
CA VAL A 150 4.32 -60.44 -65.03
C VAL A 150 3.36 -60.07 -66.13
N LEU A 151 3.35 -60.83 -67.26
CA LEU A 151 2.47 -60.57 -68.38
C LEU A 151 1.11 -61.18 -68.14
N ARG A 152 0.05 -60.37 -68.21
CA ARG A 152 -1.33 -60.76 -67.92
C ARG A 152 -2.25 -60.41 -69.10
N PRO A 153 -3.32 -61.15 -69.32
CA PRO A 153 -4.37 -60.77 -70.27
C PRO A 153 -5.22 -59.63 -69.79
N MET A 154 -5.72 -58.82 -70.70
CA MET A 154 -6.67 -57.75 -70.41
C MET A 154 -7.98 -58.23 -69.76
N SER A 155 -8.36 -59.46 -70.01
CA SER A 155 -9.54 -60.04 -69.36
C SER A 155 -9.50 -60.01 -67.84
N ASP A 156 -8.32 -59.99 -67.26
CA ASP A 156 -8.16 -60.00 -65.79
C ASP A 156 -8.59 -58.64 -65.15
N ILE A 157 -8.63 -57.57 -65.96
CA ILE A 157 -8.87 -56.20 -65.49
C ILE A 157 -10.20 -55.58 -65.93
N TYR A 158 -11.02 -56.27 -66.75
CA TYR A 158 -12.30 -55.72 -67.22
C TYR A 158 -13.28 -55.33 -66.12
N GLY A 159 -13.13 -55.87 -64.93
CA GLY A 159 -13.93 -55.53 -63.76
C GLY A 159 -13.28 -54.46 -62.85
N SER A 160 -12.09 -53.99 -63.18
CA SER A 160 -11.42 -52.97 -62.37
C SER A 160 -11.90 -51.57 -62.69
N TYR A 161 -12.18 -50.75 -61.63
CA TYR A 161 -12.69 -49.40 -61.82
C TYR A 161 -11.70 -48.51 -62.60
N TRP A 162 -10.45 -48.67 -62.34
CA TRP A 162 -9.39 -47.91 -63.01
C TRP A 162 -9.40 -48.14 -64.54
N TYR A 163 -9.71 -49.35 -64.98
CA TYR A 163 -9.79 -49.64 -66.44
C TYR A 163 -10.91 -48.80 -67.11
N GLY A 164 -12.06 -48.65 -66.43
CA GLY A 164 -13.14 -47.79 -66.87
C GLY A 164 -12.72 -46.30 -66.96
N ILE A 165 -11.82 -45.85 -66.07
CA ILE A 165 -11.32 -44.48 -66.10
C ILE A 165 -10.49 -44.25 -67.37
N PHE A 166 -9.57 -45.13 -67.73
CA PHE A 166 -8.80 -45.05 -68.96
C PHE A 166 -9.66 -45.14 -70.23
N GLY A 167 -10.82 -45.78 -70.12
CA GLY A 167 -11.79 -45.84 -71.23
C GLY A 167 -12.63 -44.56 -71.37
N SER A 168 -12.83 -43.81 -70.32
CA SER A 168 -13.63 -42.62 -70.29
C SER A 168 -12.83 -41.31 -70.39
N MET A 169 -11.54 -41.34 -70.05
CA MET A 169 -10.64 -40.19 -70.03
C MET A 169 -9.38 -40.48 -70.85
N ASP A 170 -8.89 -39.49 -71.57
CA ASP A 170 -7.63 -39.59 -72.32
C ASP A 170 -6.47 -39.23 -71.38
N ILE A 171 -6.09 -40.20 -70.54
CA ILE A 171 -4.99 -40.09 -69.59
C ILE A 171 -3.93 -41.14 -69.89
N GLU A 172 -2.67 -40.84 -69.65
CA GLU A 172 -1.54 -41.73 -69.86
C GLU A 172 -1.16 -42.54 -68.65
N ASP A 173 -1.44 -41.98 -67.45
CA ASP A 173 -1.15 -42.63 -66.16
C ASP A 173 -2.21 -42.37 -65.11
N LEU A 174 -2.26 -43.22 -64.09
CA LEU A 174 -3.23 -43.13 -63.00
C LEU A 174 -2.66 -43.74 -61.74
N LEU A 175 -2.74 -42.99 -60.65
CA LEU A 175 -2.55 -43.50 -59.30
C LEU A 175 -3.87 -44.09 -58.78
N CYS A 176 -3.86 -45.37 -58.47
CA CYS A 176 -5.03 -46.13 -58.06
C CYS A 176 -5.03 -46.43 -56.56
N PRO A 177 -5.88 -45.77 -55.75
CA PRO A 177 -6.14 -46.23 -54.39
C PRO A 177 -6.83 -47.60 -54.39
N THR A 178 -6.82 -48.28 -53.25
CA THR A 178 -7.39 -49.64 -53.08
C THR A 178 -8.81 -49.77 -53.68
N LEU A 179 -9.62 -48.70 -53.58
CA LEU A 179 -11.01 -48.70 -54.05
C LEU A 179 -11.12 -48.79 -55.58
N TYR A 180 -10.06 -48.44 -56.34
CA TYR A 180 -10.08 -48.49 -57.80
C TYR A 180 -9.66 -49.86 -58.33
N LEU A 181 -9.06 -50.73 -57.48
CA LEU A 181 -8.65 -52.07 -57.83
C LEU A 181 -9.84 -53.05 -57.68
N SER A 182 -9.83 -54.13 -58.45
CA SER A 182 -10.72 -55.25 -58.22
C SER A 182 -10.33 -55.96 -56.91
N PRO A 183 -11.25 -56.68 -56.26
CA PRO A 183 -10.95 -57.46 -55.04
C PRO A 183 -9.84 -58.51 -55.26
N THR A 184 -9.70 -59.02 -56.46
CA THR A 184 -8.65 -60.00 -56.84
C THR A 184 -7.29 -59.33 -56.93
N GLU A 185 -7.19 -58.19 -57.64
CA GLU A 185 -5.98 -57.38 -57.74
C GLU A 185 -5.47 -56.94 -56.35
N SER A 186 -6.39 -56.38 -55.56
CA SER A 186 -5.99 -55.93 -54.22
C SER A 186 -5.50 -57.05 -53.31
N LYS A 187 -6.02 -58.25 -53.44
CA LYS A 187 -5.61 -59.39 -52.64
C LYS A 187 -4.32 -60.07 -53.11
N GLU A 188 -4.14 -60.16 -54.42
CA GLU A 188 -3.06 -60.93 -55.03
C GLU A 188 -1.85 -60.07 -55.39
N ALA A 189 -2.05 -58.85 -55.85
CA ALA A 189 -1.01 -58.04 -56.39
C ALA A 189 -0.51 -56.94 -55.44
N GLY A 190 -1.44 -56.23 -54.78
CA GLY A 190 -1.12 -55.18 -53.83
C GLY A 190 -2.29 -54.24 -53.59
N ASP A 191 -2.21 -53.43 -52.53
CA ASP A 191 -3.31 -52.58 -52.06
C ASP A 191 -3.56 -51.33 -52.90
N MET A 192 -2.55 -50.86 -53.61
CA MET A 192 -2.57 -49.66 -54.47
C MET A 192 -1.76 -49.94 -55.73
N ALA A 193 -2.00 -49.19 -56.78
CA ALA A 193 -1.25 -49.32 -58.02
C ALA A 193 -0.97 -47.99 -58.70
N TYR A 194 0.17 -47.88 -59.37
CA TYR A 194 0.43 -46.88 -60.41
C TYR A 194 0.33 -47.55 -61.75
N ILE A 195 -0.51 -47.07 -62.64
CA ILE A 195 -0.78 -47.66 -63.92
C ILE A 195 -0.45 -46.66 -65.02
N SER A 196 0.44 -47.06 -65.90
CA SER A 196 0.76 -46.32 -67.11
C SER A 196 0.21 -47.01 -68.34
N LYS A 197 -0.39 -46.25 -69.25
CA LYS A 197 -0.96 -46.71 -70.53
C LYS A 197 0.02 -46.37 -71.66
N LEU A 198 0.49 -47.36 -72.31
CA LEU A 198 1.29 -47.22 -73.52
C LEU A 198 0.39 -47.50 -74.74
N SER A 199 0.19 -46.49 -75.54
CA SER A 199 -0.64 -46.62 -76.76
C SER A 199 0.25 -46.72 -77.99
N PHE A 200 -0.06 -47.65 -78.88
CA PHE A 200 0.60 -47.78 -80.16
C PHE A 200 -0.44 -48.02 -81.26
N THR A 201 -0.10 -47.67 -82.46
CA THR A 201 -0.97 -47.80 -83.59
C THR A 201 -0.34 -48.76 -84.63
N GLN A 202 -1.02 -49.84 -85.01
CA GLN A 202 -0.61 -50.75 -85.96
C GLN A 202 -1.67 -50.84 -87.08
N GLY A 203 -1.38 -50.25 -88.21
CA GLY A 203 -2.35 -50.08 -89.32
C GLY A 203 -3.50 -49.15 -88.91
N GLU A 204 -4.72 -49.60 -89.03
CA GLU A 204 -5.93 -48.84 -88.58
C GLU A 204 -6.30 -49.15 -87.09
N ASN A 205 -5.64 -50.11 -86.44
CA ASN A 205 -6.00 -50.51 -85.11
C ASN A 205 -5.08 -49.84 -84.07
N LYS A 206 -5.66 -49.30 -83.02
CA LYS A 206 -4.98 -48.80 -81.79
C LYS A 206 -4.99 -49.91 -80.74
N TYR A 207 -3.85 -50.18 -80.26
CA TYR A 207 -3.63 -51.14 -79.18
C TYR A 207 -3.11 -50.41 -77.93
N ALA A 208 -3.40 -50.91 -76.75
CA ALA A 208 -2.89 -50.37 -75.50
C ALA A 208 -2.24 -51.50 -74.65
N VAL A 209 -1.13 -51.16 -74.03
CA VAL A 209 -0.50 -51.94 -73.01
C VAL A 209 -0.55 -51.16 -71.71
N TYR A 210 -0.99 -51.80 -70.63
CA TYR A 210 -1.02 -51.18 -69.30
C TYR A 210 0.06 -51.81 -68.43
N VAL A 211 0.96 -50.96 -67.91
CA VAL A 211 1.95 -51.37 -66.93
C VAL A 211 1.44 -50.94 -65.54
N ALA A 212 1.11 -51.94 -64.72
CA ALA A 212 0.61 -51.71 -63.37
C ALA A 212 1.67 -52.12 -62.34
N VAL A 213 2.16 -51.13 -61.61
CA VAL A 213 3.07 -51.33 -60.49
C VAL A 213 2.24 -51.29 -59.23
N TYR A 214 2.04 -52.42 -58.58
CA TYR A 214 1.32 -52.57 -57.33
C TYR A 214 2.24 -52.32 -56.16
N PHE A 215 1.72 -51.61 -55.14
CA PHE A 215 2.52 -51.24 -54.00
C PHE A 215 1.71 -51.27 -52.69
N SER A 216 2.41 -51.28 -51.57
CA SER A 216 1.83 -51.42 -50.24
C SER A 216 1.27 -50.10 -49.76
N LYS A 217 -0.01 -50.08 -49.39
CA LYS A 217 -0.67 -48.99 -48.65
C LYS A 217 -0.08 -48.80 -47.26
N GLU A 218 0.32 -49.88 -46.59
CA GLU A 218 0.86 -49.85 -45.25
C GLU A 218 2.12 -48.96 -45.13
N LYS A 219 2.94 -48.93 -46.22
CA LYS A 219 4.09 -48.05 -46.29
C LYS A 219 3.70 -46.57 -46.18
N PHE A 220 2.69 -46.14 -46.88
CA PHE A 220 2.16 -44.77 -46.81
C PHE A 220 1.49 -44.50 -45.49
N ASP A 221 0.68 -45.43 -44.96
CA ASP A 221 0.06 -45.31 -43.62
C ASP A 221 1.16 -45.17 -42.53
N SER A 222 2.28 -45.88 -42.64
CA SER A 222 3.39 -45.78 -41.71
C SER A 222 4.10 -44.41 -41.75
N VAL A 223 4.32 -43.90 -42.96
CA VAL A 223 4.93 -42.57 -43.18
C VAL A 223 4.00 -41.50 -42.60
N LEU A 224 2.70 -41.61 -42.81
CA LEU A 224 1.70 -40.68 -42.24
C LEU A 224 1.62 -40.75 -40.72
N LYS A 225 1.76 -41.93 -40.09
CA LYS A 225 1.83 -42.11 -38.65
C LYS A 225 3.04 -41.41 -38.03
N GLN A 226 4.17 -41.40 -38.71
CA GLN A 226 5.38 -40.69 -38.25
C GLN A 226 5.22 -39.17 -38.33
N ASN A 227 4.37 -38.67 -39.19
CA ASN A 227 4.09 -37.23 -39.39
C ASN A 227 3.30 -36.60 -38.27
N ILE A 228 2.79 -37.34 -37.31
CA ILE A 228 1.94 -36.76 -36.26
C ILE A 228 2.73 -36.69 -34.96
N SER A 229 3.12 -35.49 -34.57
CA SER A 229 3.71 -35.24 -33.26
C SER A 229 2.70 -35.18 -32.11
N ILE A 230 1.42 -35.11 -32.44
CA ILE A 230 0.30 -34.88 -31.51
C ILE A 230 -0.65 -36.08 -31.50
N SER A 231 -0.95 -36.61 -30.32
CA SER A 231 -1.67 -37.89 -30.15
C SER A 231 -3.09 -37.90 -30.72
N LYS A 232 -3.71 -36.75 -30.89
CA LYS A 232 -5.06 -36.58 -31.44
C LYS A 232 -5.09 -35.85 -32.79
N GLY A 233 -3.94 -35.67 -33.41
CA GLY A 233 -3.87 -35.19 -34.78
C GLY A 233 -4.16 -36.31 -35.78
N ALA A 234 -4.52 -35.94 -37.00
CA ALA A 234 -4.71 -36.86 -38.12
C ALA A 234 -4.07 -36.31 -39.37
N SER A 235 -3.33 -37.19 -40.09
CA SER A 235 -2.88 -36.93 -41.46
C SER A 235 -3.44 -37.98 -42.38
N TYR A 236 -3.89 -37.53 -43.55
CA TYR A 236 -4.43 -38.41 -44.58
C TYR A 236 -4.15 -37.87 -45.97
N ILE A 237 -4.15 -38.78 -46.96
CA ILE A 237 -4.01 -38.45 -48.37
C ILE A 237 -5.39 -38.61 -49.02
N ILE A 238 -5.80 -37.59 -49.78
CA ILE A 238 -7.04 -37.55 -50.58
C ILE A 238 -6.71 -37.21 -52.02
N ASN A 239 -7.45 -37.78 -52.95
CA ASN A 239 -7.39 -37.42 -54.38
C ASN A 239 -8.53 -36.46 -54.79
N GLU A 240 -8.48 -35.97 -56.06
CA GLU A 240 -9.49 -35.06 -56.59
C GLU A 240 -10.93 -35.64 -56.63
N ARG A 241 -11.11 -36.95 -56.49
CA ARG A 241 -12.39 -37.66 -56.44
C ARG A 241 -12.86 -37.93 -55.00
N ASP A 242 -12.34 -37.20 -54.07
CA ASP A 242 -12.66 -37.31 -52.62
C ASP A 242 -12.40 -38.73 -52.05
N THR A 243 -11.51 -39.50 -52.67
CA THR A 243 -11.18 -40.84 -52.20
C THR A 243 -10.07 -40.77 -51.15
N LEU A 244 -10.31 -41.34 -49.97
CA LEU A 244 -9.26 -41.51 -48.92
C LEU A 244 -8.25 -42.57 -49.38
N VAL A 245 -7.06 -42.11 -49.71
CA VAL A 245 -5.97 -42.96 -50.26
C VAL A 245 -5.24 -43.68 -49.11
N SER A 246 -4.78 -42.91 -48.13
CA SER A 246 -4.00 -43.39 -46.99
C SER A 246 -4.29 -42.54 -45.76
N THR A 247 -4.07 -43.07 -44.59
CA THR A 247 -4.38 -42.33 -43.35
C THR A 247 -3.51 -42.82 -42.18
N SER A 248 -3.11 -41.86 -41.35
CA SER A 248 -2.44 -42.17 -40.06
C SER A 248 -3.38 -42.79 -39.02
N ASN A 249 -4.67 -42.39 -39.05
CA ASN A 249 -5.70 -42.86 -38.14
C ASN A 249 -7.08 -42.77 -38.80
N ARG A 250 -7.64 -43.95 -39.13
CA ARG A 250 -8.88 -44.06 -39.91
C ARG A 250 -10.08 -43.43 -39.20
N ALA A 251 -10.17 -43.57 -37.88
CA ALA A 251 -11.29 -43.06 -37.09
C ALA A 251 -11.29 -41.49 -37.06
N LEU A 252 -10.12 -40.91 -36.79
CA LEU A 252 -9.96 -39.46 -36.75
C LEU A 252 -10.07 -38.85 -38.16
N SER A 253 -9.44 -39.47 -39.15
CA SER A 253 -9.55 -38.97 -40.54
C SER A 253 -10.99 -39.02 -41.08
N GLY A 254 -11.77 -40.00 -40.69
CA GLY A 254 -13.17 -40.08 -41.05
C GLY A 254 -14.03 -39.03 -40.31
N ALA A 255 -13.74 -38.75 -39.01
CA ALA A 255 -14.43 -37.73 -38.24
C ALA A 255 -14.17 -36.30 -38.71
N TYR A 256 -12.97 -36.04 -39.23
CA TYR A 256 -12.51 -34.71 -39.70
C TYR A 256 -12.22 -34.69 -41.19
N PHE A 257 -12.91 -35.54 -41.96
CA PHE A 257 -12.73 -35.61 -43.40
C PHE A 257 -13.17 -34.32 -44.08
N MET A 258 -12.34 -33.78 -44.96
CA MET A 258 -12.64 -32.63 -45.79
C MET A 258 -12.54 -33.04 -47.27
N THR A 259 -13.50 -32.59 -48.08
CA THR A 259 -13.46 -32.81 -49.53
C THR A 259 -12.35 -31.96 -50.16
N TYR A 260 -11.94 -32.35 -51.37
CA TYR A 260 -10.94 -31.61 -52.13
C TYR A 260 -11.37 -30.14 -52.38
N ALA A 261 -12.65 -29.91 -52.68
CA ALA A 261 -13.25 -28.58 -52.83
C ALA A 261 -13.31 -27.80 -51.53
N ASP A 262 -13.58 -28.47 -50.39
CA ASP A 262 -13.60 -27.81 -49.05
C ASP A 262 -12.21 -27.37 -48.62
N LEU A 263 -11.18 -28.12 -48.95
CA LEU A 263 -9.80 -27.75 -48.69
C LEU A 263 -9.44 -26.45 -49.43
N GLU A 264 -9.77 -26.36 -50.72
CA GLU A 264 -9.50 -25.13 -51.51
C GLU A 264 -10.26 -23.91 -51.02
N ARG A 265 -11.56 -24.08 -50.72
CA ARG A 265 -12.41 -23.00 -50.19
C ARG A 265 -11.97 -22.54 -48.82
N THR A 266 -11.48 -23.44 -48.01
CA THR A 266 -11.20 -23.20 -46.59
C THR A 266 -9.81 -22.59 -46.36
N ILE A 267 -8.81 -23.07 -47.07
CA ILE A 267 -7.39 -22.77 -46.80
C ILE A 267 -6.84 -21.83 -47.86
N GLY A 268 -7.51 -21.72 -49.02
CA GLY A 268 -7.01 -20.98 -50.17
C GLY A 268 -5.87 -21.75 -50.84
N ARG A 269 -4.97 -21.06 -51.50
CA ARG A 269 -3.81 -21.68 -52.15
C ARG A 269 -2.85 -22.25 -51.13
N ALA A 270 -2.37 -23.44 -51.41
CA ALA A 270 -1.52 -24.35 -50.59
C ALA A 270 -0.46 -23.68 -49.72
N ASP A 271 -0.02 -24.40 -48.74
CA ASP A 271 1.14 -24.17 -47.83
C ASP A 271 0.86 -23.33 -46.57
N LYS A 272 -0.39 -23.22 -46.16
CA LYS A 272 -0.71 -22.57 -44.85
C LYS A 272 -1.73 -23.35 -44.07
N TYR A 273 -1.54 -23.37 -42.76
CA TYR A 273 -2.57 -23.84 -41.84
C TYR A 273 -3.61 -22.74 -41.60
N SER A 274 -4.88 -23.11 -41.66
CA SER A 274 -6.01 -22.26 -41.32
C SER A 274 -6.73 -22.82 -40.09
N THR A 275 -7.20 -21.92 -39.22
CA THR A 275 -7.99 -22.33 -38.06
C THR A 275 -9.43 -22.60 -38.48
N LYS A 276 -9.94 -23.77 -38.10
CA LYS A 276 -11.34 -24.18 -38.31
C LYS A 276 -11.96 -24.63 -37.00
N THR A 277 -13.25 -24.31 -36.83
CA THR A 277 -14.06 -24.81 -35.73
C THR A 277 -15.06 -25.82 -36.26
N TYR A 278 -15.03 -27.03 -35.70
CA TYR A 278 -15.93 -28.12 -36.01
C TYR A 278 -16.48 -28.72 -34.72
N LEU A 279 -17.80 -28.86 -34.61
CA LEU A 279 -18.46 -29.37 -33.39
C LEU A 279 -18.05 -28.65 -32.06
N GLY A 280 -17.71 -27.36 -32.14
CA GLY A 280 -17.28 -26.57 -30.98
C GLY A 280 -15.80 -26.68 -30.63
N GLU A 281 -15.05 -27.54 -31.30
CA GLU A 281 -13.59 -27.64 -31.17
C GLU A 281 -12.88 -26.92 -32.32
N SER A 282 -11.75 -26.29 -32.00
CA SER A 282 -10.94 -25.58 -32.98
C SER A 282 -9.76 -26.45 -33.42
N PHE A 283 -9.54 -26.45 -34.71
CA PHE A 283 -8.45 -27.22 -35.37
C PHE A 283 -7.64 -26.30 -36.27
N TYR A 284 -6.34 -26.61 -36.37
CA TYR A 284 -5.50 -26.14 -37.46
C TYR A 284 -5.52 -27.16 -38.57
N VAL A 285 -5.92 -26.78 -39.78
CA VAL A 285 -5.97 -27.64 -40.95
C VAL A 285 -5.05 -27.07 -42.01
N GLY A 286 -4.18 -27.89 -42.53
CA GLY A 286 -3.31 -27.58 -43.64
C GLY A 286 -3.34 -28.67 -44.70
N TYR A 287 -3.04 -28.36 -45.96
CA TYR A 287 -2.82 -29.37 -46.99
C TYR A 287 -1.61 -29.02 -47.84
N TYR A 288 -1.01 -30.03 -48.39
CA TYR A 288 0.14 -29.96 -49.31
C TYR A 288 -0.15 -30.78 -50.55
N ASN A 289 0.06 -30.19 -51.73
CA ASN A 289 -0.06 -30.89 -52.98
C ASN A 289 1.15 -31.83 -53.11
N ILE A 290 0.91 -33.08 -53.52
CA ILE A 290 1.96 -34.03 -53.86
C ILE A 290 2.29 -33.86 -55.33
N SER A 291 3.53 -33.46 -55.63
CA SER A 291 3.98 -33.10 -56.98
C SER A 291 3.70 -34.20 -58.01
N ASN A 292 3.28 -33.82 -59.21
CA ASN A 292 2.96 -34.72 -60.32
C ASN A 292 1.84 -35.72 -60.03
N THR A 293 0.93 -35.41 -59.09
CA THR A 293 -0.22 -36.29 -58.76
C THR A 293 -1.45 -35.44 -58.50
N ASP A 294 -2.62 -36.09 -58.48
CA ASP A 294 -3.88 -35.54 -58.01
C ASP A 294 -4.08 -35.66 -56.48
N TRP A 295 -3.04 -36.09 -55.79
CA TRP A 295 -3.07 -36.35 -54.34
C TRP A 295 -2.72 -35.12 -53.54
N ARG A 296 -3.43 -34.96 -52.39
CA ARG A 296 -3.15 -33.94 -51.37
C ARG A 296 -2.94 -34.61 -50.03
N LEU A 297 -1.85 -34.26 -49.38
CA LEU A 297 -1.64 -34.58 -47.99
C LEU A 297 -2.35 -33.55 -47.12
N VAL A 298 -3.27 -34.00 -46.29
CA VAL A 298 -4.02 -33.15 -45.34
C VAL A 298 -3.54 -33.45 -43.96
N SER A 299 -3.27 -32.39 -43.15
CA SER A 299 -2.90 -32.49 -41.74
C SER A 299 -3.92 -31.72 -40.91
N ILE A 300 -4.46 -32.35 -39.87
CA ILE A 300 -5.45 -31.82 -38.96
C ILE A 300 -4.92 -31.92 -37.52
N LEU A 301 -4.80 -30.76 -36.86
CA LEU A 301 -4.19 -30.62 -35.54
C LEU A 301 -5.18 -29.96 -34.57
N PRO A 302 -5.64 -30.64 -33.52
CA PRO A 302 -6.50 -30.04 -32.49
C PRO A 302 -5.75 -28.93 -31.75
N VAL A 303 -6.31 -27.71 -31.70
CA VAL A 303 -5.72 -26.57 -31.00
C VAL A 303 -5.53 -26.88 -29.51
N PHE A 304 -6.49 -27.58 -28.91
CA PHE A 304 -6.42 -27.95 -27.48
C PHE A 304 -5.20 -28.82 -27.16
N ASP A 305 -4.82 -29.76 -28.02
CA ASP A 305 -3.69 -30.65 -27.79
C ASP A 305 -2.34 -29.97 -28.07
N LEU A 306 -2.30 -28.98 -28.98
CA LEU A 306 -1.15 -28.10 -29.15
C LEU A 306 -0.84 -27.35 -27.85
N ILE A 307 -1.90 -26.80 -27.22
CA ILE A 307 -1.81 -26.07 -25.95
C ILE A 307 -1.47 -27.01 -24.80
N ALA A 308 -1.93 -28.27 -24.85
CA ALA A 308 -1.72 -29.23 -23.77
C ALA A 308 -0.25 -29.49 -23.44
N LYS A 309 0.62 -29.46 -24.45
CA LYS A 309 2.09 -29.56 -24.28
C LYS A 309 2.65 -28.39 -23.46
N GLY A 310 2.03 -27.21 -23.53
CA GLY A 310 2.44 -26.01 -22.79
C GLY A 310 1.85 -25.87 -21.40
N ARG A 311 0.89 -26.70 -20.98
CA ARG A 311 0.23 -26.58 -19.67
C ARG A 311 1.18 -26.58 -18.48
N PHE A 312 2.23 -27.36 -18.55
CA PHE A 312 3.27 -27.39 -17.51
C PHE A 312 3.90 -25.99 -17.30
N ILE A 313 4.18 -25.29 -18.37
CA ILE A 313 4.75 -23.93 -18.32
C ILE A 313 3.75 -22.95 -17.71
N VAL A 314 2.46 -23.08 -18.05
CA VAL A 314 1.38 -22.29 -17.43
C VAL A 314 1.35 -22.50 -15.91
N TYR A 315 1.38 -23.74 -15.44
CA TYR A 315 1.42 -24.06 -14.01
C TYR A 315 2.69 -23.52 -13.35
N LEU A 316 3.80 -23.53 -14.05
CA LEU A 316 5.06 -22.98 -13.57
C LEU A 316 4.98 -21.44 -13.38
N PHE A 317 4.42 -20.70 -14.34
CA PHE A 317 4.17 -19.25 -14.20
C PHE A 317 3.25 -18.92 -13.03
N PHE A 318 2.13 -19.65 -12.90
CA PHE A 318 1.23 -19.47 -11.76
C PHE A 318 1.88 -19.85 -10.43
N GLY A 319 2.67 -20.91 -10.40
CA GLY A 319 3.47 -21.32 -9.25
C GLY A 319 4.45 -20.22 -8.82
N PHE A 320 5.21 -19.68 -9.74
CA PHE A 320 6.10 -18.55 -9.47
C PHE A 320 5.35 -17.32 -8.99
N TYR A 321 4.22 -16.98 -9.60
CA TYR A 321 3.39 -15.86 -9.15
C TYR A 321 2.92 -16.04 -7.71
N ILE A 322 2.44 -17.23 -7.34
CA ILE A 322 2.00 -17.54 -5.97
C ILE A 322 3.16 -17.43 -4.99
N ILE A 323 4.32 -18.05 -5.29
CA ILE A 323 5.50 -18.00 -4.43
C ILE A 323 5.97 -16.56 -4.25
N PHE A 324 6.08 -15.80 -5.35
CA PHE A 324 6.48 -14.40 -5.30
C PHE A 324 5.52 -13.55 -4.48
N SER A 325 4.20 -13.77 -4.64
CA SER A 325 3.17 -13.08 -3.86
C SER A 325 3.25 -13.40 -2.37
N LEU A 326 3.53 -14.65 -2.00
CA LEU A 326 3.72 -15.06 -0.60
C LEU A 326 4.96 -14.42 0.01
N VAL A 327 6.08 -14.41 -0.71
CA VAL A 327 7.33 -13.74 -0.28
C VAL A 327 7.10 -12.24 -0.12
N ALA A 328 6.45 -11.60 -1.09
CA ALA A 328 6.11 -10.18 -1.02
C ALA A 328 5.20 -9.87 0.18
N PHE A 329 4.22 -10.74 0.46
CA PHE A 329 3.36 -10.62 1.63
C PHE A 329 4.16 -10.71 2.94
N ALA A 330 5.05 -11.69 3.05
CA ALA A 330 5.89 -11.87 4.24
C ALA A 330 6.80 -10.64 4.47
N ILE A 331 7.47 -10.16 3.42
CA ILE A 331 8.31 -8.95 3.49
C ILE A 331 7.48 -7.72 3.87
N SER A 332 6.32 -7.51 3.23
CA SER A 332 5.42 -6.41 3.53
C SER A 332 4.92 -6.45 4.98
N MET A 333 4.62 -7.65 5.50
CA MET A 333 4.21 -7.84 6.89
C MET A 333 5.33 -7.50 7.87
N LEU A 334 6.57 -7.93 7.59
CA LEU A 334 7.74 -7.63 8.42
C LEU A 334 8.02 -6.12 8.45
N LEU A 335 8.06 -5.47 7.29
CA LEU A 335 8.29 -4.02 7.17
C LEU A 335 7.18 -3.22 7.85
N SER A 336 5.92 -3.55 7.58
CA SER A 336 4.77 -2.87 8.20
C SER A 336 4.76 -3.02 9.72
N ASN A 337 5.07 -4.22 10.25
CA ASN A 337 5.16 -4.44 11.69
C ASN A 337 6.32 -3.66 12.32
N SER A 338 7.49 -3.63 11.66
CA SER A 338 8.66 -2.88 12.14
C SER A 338 8.35 -1.38 12.25
N ILE A 339 7.81 -0.78 11.18
CA ILE A 339 7.47 0.66 11.16
C ILE A 339 6.40 0.98 12.21
N VAL A 340 5.32 0.20 12.25
CA VAL A 340 4.19 0.46 13.16
C VAL A 340 4.60 0.28 14.61
N LYS A 341 5.42 -0.73 14.94
CA LYS A 341 5.93 -0.94 16.30
C LYS A 341 6.74 0.26 16.79
N ARG A 342 7.59 0.82 15.93
CA ARG A 342 8.40 2.01 16.25
C ARG A 342 7.54 3.25 16.44
N ILE A 343 6.53 3.48 15.58
CA ILE A 343 5.59 4.60 15.74
C ILE A 343 4.78 4.45 17.04
N GLN A 344 4.31 3.25 17.36
CA GLN A 344 3.57 2.98 18.60
C GLN A 344 4.43 3.25 19.84
N ALA A 345 5.72 2.94 19.80
CA ALA A 345 6.66 3.23 20.89
C ALA A 345 6.79 4.73 21.19
N VAL A 346 6.49 5.59 20.22
CA VAL A 346 6.42 7.06 20.43
C VAL A 346 5.03 7.49 20.89
N VAL A 347 3.99 6.95 20.26
CA VAL A 347 2.59 7.37 20.50
C VAL A 347 2.14 7.04 21.94
N GLU A 348 2.53 5.89 22.49
CA GLU A 348 2.10 5.50 23.84
C GLU A 348 2.64 6.43 24.95
N PRO A 349 3.95 6.77 25.02
CA PRO A 349 4.44 7.79 25.94
C PRO A 349 3.82 9.18 25.72
N MET A 350 3.59 9.59 24.47
CA MET A 350 2.91 10.87 24.19
C MET A 350 1.48 10.91 24.72
N LYS A 351 0.75 9.80 24.67
CA LYS A 351 -0.60 9.72 25.28
C LYS A 351 -0.54 9.77 26.79
N SER A 352 0.44 9.13 27.41
CA SER A 352 0.63 9.13 28.86
C SER A 352 0.97 10.52 29.36
N ALA A 353 1.74 11.31 28.60
CA ALA A 353 2.09 12.69 28.91
C ALA A 353 0.86 13.63 29.03
N LYS A 354 -0.27 13.26 28.44
CA LYS A 354 -1.53 14.02 28.57
C LYS A 354 -2.07 14.02 30.01
N TYR A 355 -1.77 12.99 30.79
CA TYR A 355 -2.34 12.77 32.11
C TYR A 355 -1.29 12.80 33.23
N GLY A 356 -0.02 13.04 32.91
CA GLY A 356 1.08 13.03 33.87
C GLY A 356 2.36 13.66 33.35
N VAL A 357 3.43 13.41 34.08
CA VAL A 357 4.77 13.89 33.73
C VAL A 357 5.26 13.11 32.49
N PRO A 358 5.70 13.79 31.42
CA PRO A 358 6.21 13.12 30.25
C PRO A 358 7.49 12.35 30.55
N VAL A 359 7.54 11.07 30.09
CA VAL A 359 8.69 10.19 30.28
C VAL A 359 9.46 10.07 28.97
N PRO A 360 10.77 10.25 28.96
CA PRO A 360 11.61 10.03 27.79
C PRO A 360 11.51 8.59 27.28
N ILE A 361 11.61 8.40 25.98
CA ILE A 361 11.58 7.09 25.33
C ILE A 361 12.99 6.51 25.33
N GLU A 362 13.17 5.40 26.06
CA GLU A 362 14.43 4.66 26.04
C GLU A 362 14.45 3.70 24.85
N ILE A 363 15.25 3.99 23.83
CA ILE A 363 15.51 3.10 22.69
C ILE A 363 16.96 2.70 22.70
N LYS A 364 17.22 1.39 22.67
CA LYS A 364 18.58 0.83 22.67
C LYS A 364 19.41 1.17 21.42
N GLU A 365 18.77 1.57 20.31
CA GLU A 365 19.44 1.94 19.06
C GLU A 365 18.75 3.18 18.47
N THR A 366 19.44 4.30 18.43
CA THR A 366 19.02 5.51 17.72
C THR A 366 19.10 5.26 16.22
N SER A 367 17.94 5.14 15.58
CA SER A 367 17.84 5.11 14.13
C SER A 367 18.06 6.52 13.57
N LYS A 368 18.79 6.63 12.48
CA LYS A 368 19.06 7.90 11.77
C LYS A 368 17.94 8.28 10.78
N ASP A 369 16.77 7.68 10.89
CA ASP A 369 15.60 7.94 10.06
C ASP A 369 14.67 9.00 10.68
N GLU A 370 13.58 9.32 9.99
CA GLU A 370 12.59 10.31 10.42
C GLU A 370 11.93 9.93 11.76
N ILE A 371 11.80 8.64 12.05
CA ILE A 371 11.26 8.14 13.33
C ILE A 371 12.28 8.36 14.44
N GLY A 372 13.56 8.16 14.16
CA GLY A 372 14.63 8.51 15.10
C GLY A 372 14.60 9.99 15.46
N THR A 373 14.53 10.86 14.45
CA THR A 373 14.41 12.31 14.66
C THR A 373 13.16 12.69 15.47
N LEU A 374 12.03 12.01 15.23
CA LEU A 374 10.81 12.21 16.01
C LEU A 374 10.99 11.84 17.49
N ILE A 375 11.70 10.75 17.76
CA ILE A 375 12.00 10.29 19.12
C ILE A 375 12.92 11.28 19.83
N ASP A 376 13.98 11.73 19.16
CA ASP A 376 14.92 12.70 19.73
C ASP A 376 14.22 14.01 20.06
N THR A 377 13.35 14.49 19.15
CA THR A 377 12.54 15.69 19.35
C THR A 377 11.57 15.53 20.52
N TYR A 378 10.91 14.38 20.62
CA TYR A 378 10.02 14.10 21.75
C TYR A 378 10.79 14.05 23.07
N ASN A 379 11.95 13.41 23.11
CA ASN A 379 12.78 13.31 24.31
C ASN A 379 13.30 14.69 24.74
N PHE A 380 13.68 15.53 23.76
CA PHE A 380 14.04 16.91 24.06
C PHE A 380 12.88 17.68 24.69
N MET A 381 11.67 17.62 24.08
CA MET A 381 10.49 18.29 24.64
C MET A 381 10.09 17.72 26.02
N SER A 382 10.20 16.40 26.19
CA SER A 382 9.91 15.75 27.49
C SER A 382 10.81 16.25 28.60
N ASN A 383 12.13 16.36 28.34
CA ASN A 383 13.08 16.88 29.28
C ASN A 383 12.84 18.35 29.59
N GLU A 384 12.54 19.17 28.56
CA GLU A 384 12.24 20.59 28.75
C GLU A 384 10.98 20.82 29.59
N ILE A 385 9.91 20.04 29.34
CA ILE A 385 8.69 20.10 30.15
C ILE A 385 9.00 19.71 31.60
N ASN A 386 9.82 18.69 31.83
CA ASN A 386 10.19 18.26 33.18
C ASN A 386 10.97 19.35 33.93
N ASN A 387 11.93 20.00 33.26
CA ASN A 387 12.69 21.11 33.80
C ASN A 387 11.77 22.29 34.16
N LEU A 388 10.83 22.64 33.27
CA LEU A 388 9.86 23.71 33.52
C LEU A 388 8.93 23.39 34.70
N LEU A 389 8.51 22.15 34.86
CA LEU A 389 7.69 21.71 36.00
C LEU A 389 8.47 21.80 37.33
N GLU A 390 9.75 21.45 37.31
CA GLU A 390 10.63 21.57 38.47
C GLU A 390 10.85 23.04 38.86
N ASP A 391 11.13 23.90 37.89
CA ASP A 391 11.28 25.36 38.10
C ASP A 391 9.99 25.99 38.61
N GLN A 392 8.84 25.59 38.07
CA GLN A 392 7.53 26.04 38.55
C GLN A 392 7.27 25.64 39.99
N ALA A 393 7.61 24.39 40.36
CA ALA A 393 7.45 23.91 41.73
C ALA A 393 8.36 24.70 42.69
N LYS A 394 9.60 24.99 42.30
CA LYS A 394 10.55 25.81 43.07
C LYS A 394 10.04 27.24 43.28
N THR A 395 9.60 27.88 42.18
CA THR A 395 9.05 29.24 42.22
C THR A 395 7.80 29.32 43.11
N ALA A 396 6.93 28.32 43.04
CA ALA A 396 5.73 28.24 43.90
C ALA A 396 6.11 28.10 45.40
N GLU A 397 7.14 27.35 45.74
CA GLU A 397 7.61 27.21 47.14
C GLU A 397 8.29 28.51 47.60
N GLU A 398 9.09 29.17 46.77
CA GLU A 398 9.68 30.46 47.09
C GLU A 398 8.63 31.53 47.36
N LEU A 399 7.58 31.59 46.53
CA LEU A 399 6.46 32.48 46.69
C LEU A 399 5.75 32.21 48.04
N ARG A 400 5.48 30.96 48.35
CA ARG A 400 4.85 30.54 49.61
C ARG A 400 5.64 30.96 50.83
N ILE A 401 6.99 30.79 50.78
CA ILE A 401 7.89 31.25 51.84
C ILE A 401 7.87 32.77 51.99
N SER A 402 7.84 33.49 50.86
CA SER A 402 7.73 34.97 50.83
C SER A 402 6.42 35.45 51.44
N GLU A 403 5.30 34.85 51.05
CA GLU A 403 3.98 35.16 51.66
C GLU A 403 3.95 34.89 53.15
N PHE A 404 4.54 33.78 53.61
CA PHE A 404 4.62 33.49 55.04
C PHE A 404 5.44 34.53 55.81
N LYS A 405 6.60 34.98 55.28
CA LYS A 405 7.41 36.05 55.88
C LYS A 405 6.67 37.39 55.93
N ALA A 406 5.92 37.74 54.87
CA ALA A 406 5.14 38.94 54.83
C ALA A 406 4.00 38.96 55.90
N LEU A 407 3.33 37.81 56.10
CA LEU A 407 2.32 37.65 57.15
C LEU A 407 2.92 37.72 58.54
N GLN A 408 4.11 37.17 58.77
CA GLN A 408 4.80 37.23 60.05
C GLN A 408 5.23 38.67 60.44
N SER A 409 5.58 39.50 59.47
CA SER A 409 6.02 40.89 59.70
C SER A 409 4.87 41.84 60.14
N GLN A 410 3.60 41.44 60.05
CA GLN A 410 2.45 42.21 60.45
C GLN A 410 2.19 42.21 61.97
N ILE A 411 2.89 41.40 62.73
CA ILE A 411 2.80 41.37 64.18
C ILE A 411 3.98 42.16 64.73
N ASN A 412 3.71 43.33 65.41
CA ASN A 412 4.77 44.05 66.13
C ASN A 412 5.12 43.32 67.43
N PRO A 413 6.28 42.59 67.51
CA PRO A 413 6.61 41.78 68.67
C PRO A 413 6.83 42.62 69.92
N HIS A 414 7.40 43.81 69.72
CA HIS A 414 7.73 44.69 70.83
C HIS A 414 6.48 45.22 71.54
N PHE A 415 5.46 45.58 70.79
CA PHE A 415 4.18 46.01 71.39
C PHE A 415 3.50 44.87 72.13
N LEU A 416 3.57 43.64 71.61
CA LEU A 416 3.03 42.47 72.32
C LEU A 416 3.73 42.22 73.64
N TYR A 417 5.08 42.19 73.65
CA TYR A 417 5.82 41.99 74.87
C TYR A 417 5.53 43.10 75.91
N ASN A 418 5.56 44.33 75.51
CA ASN A 418 5.25 45.47 76.40
C ASN A 418 3.85 45.41 76.96
N SER A 419 2.87 44.98 76.22
CA SER A 419 1.50 44.82 76.69
C SER A 419 1.36 43.67 77.68
N LEU A 420 2.04 42.56 77.44
CA LEU A 420 2.05 41.43 78.35
C LEU A 420 2.75 41.77 79.65
N ASP A 421 3.87 42.50 79.61
CA ASP A 421 4.60 42.97 80.79
C ASP A 421 3.75 43.92 81.65
N MET A 422 3.01 44.86 81.02
CA MET A 422 2.05 45.72 81.68
C MET A 422 0.92 44.91 82.34
N ILE A 423 0.36 43.93 81.65
CA ILE A 423 -0.68 43.04 82.25
C ILE A 423 -0.15 42.30 83.46
N ASN A 424 1.09 41.77 83.38
CA ASN A 424 1.77 41.11 84.49
C ASN A 424 1.96 42.03 85.70
N TRP A 425 2.43 43.27 85.43
CA TRP A 425 2.58 44.28 86.48
C TRP A 425 1.21 44.67 87.12
N LEU A 426 0.15 44.91 86.33
CA LEU A 426 -1.22 45.17 86.82
C LEU A 426 -1.73 44.00 87.70
N SER A 427 -1.44 42.77 87.28
CA SER A 427 -1.82 41.58 88.06
C SER A 427 -1.10 41.50 89.41
N GLN A 428 0.19 41.80 89.47
CA GLN A 428 0.97 41.80 90.68
C GLN A 428 0.58 42.88 91.65
N THR A 429 0.05 44.01 91.14
CA THR A 429 -0.42 45.15 91.95
C THR A 429 -1.85 44.98 92.43
N GLY A 430 -2.53 43.84 92.10
CA GLY A 430 -3.91 43.55 92.54
C GLY A 430 -5.02 44.30 91.81
N LYS A 431 -4.71 44.90 90.68
CA LYS A 431 -5.67 45.72 89.91
C LYS A 431 -6.46 44.82 88.92
N GLN A 432 -7.37 44.02 89.42
CA GLN A 432 -8.02 42.93 88.69
C GLN A 432 -8.91 43.45 87.57
N GLU A 433 -9.60 44.56 87.71
CA GLU A 433 -10.46 45.22 86.73
C GLU A 433 -9.64 45.77 85.53
N GLU A 434 -8.47 46.37 85.84
CA GLU A 434 -7.55 46.90 84.87
C GLU A 434 -6.90 45.74 84.06
N VAL A 435 -6.56 44.62 84.71
CA VAL A 435 -6.03 43.39 84.01
C VAL A 435 -7.08 42.88 83.06
N THR A 436 -8.33 42.74 83.42
CA THR A 436 -9.41 42.25 82.55
C THR A 436 -9.59 43.18 81.35
N SER A 437 -9.63 44.53 81.61
CA SER A 437 -9.74 45.52 80.57
C SER A 437 -8.53 45.50 79.58
N ALA A 438 -7.32 45.31 80.09
CA ALA A 438 -6.11 45.22 79.25
C ALA A 438 -6.12 43.98 78.36
N VAL A 439 -6.46 42.79 78.92
CA VAL A 439 -6.55 41.54 78.15
C VAL A 439 -7.62 41.62 77.06
N GLN A 440 -8.83 42.18 77.38
CA GLN A 440 -9.86 42.32 76.39
C GLN A 440 -9.49 43.33 75.29
N SER A 441 -8.84 44.43 75.65
CA SER A 441 -8.37 45.44 74.70
C SER A 441 -7.26 44.84 73.77
N LEU A 442 -6.31 44.08 74.35
CA LEU A 442 -5.23 43.42 73.58
C LEU A 442 -5.80 42.35 72.63
N ALA A 443 -6.74 41.53 73.10
CA ALA A 443 -7.39 40.52 72.29
C ALA A 443 -8.16 41.15 71.10
N LYS A 444 -8.91 42.29 71.37
CA LYS A 444 -9.65 42.99 70.32
C LYS A 444 -8.71 43.70 69.36
N PHE A 445 -7.61 44.29 69.82
CA PHE A 445 -6.58 44.92 69.00
C PHE A 445 -5.98 43.91 68.00
N TYR A 446 -5.52 42.72 68.46
CA TYR A 446 -4.97 41.72 67.56
C TYR A 446 -6.04 41.07 66.65
N LYS A 447 -7.29 40.99 67.09
CA LYS A 447 -8.39 40.53 66.21
C LYS A 447 -8.62 41.48 65.04
N LEU A 448 -8.51 42.78 65.23
CA LEU A 448 -8.62 43.80 64.15
C LEU A 448 -7.37 43.75 63.26
N THR A 449 -6.17 43.66 63.85
CA THR A 449 -4.90 43.55 63.10
C THR A 449 -4.87 42.32 62.18
N LEU A 450 -5.26 41.12 62.69
CA LEU A 450 -5.15 39.83 62.01
C LEU A 450 -6.36 39.40 61.21
N SER A 451 -7.38 40.27 61.09
CA SER A 451 -8.59 39.92 60.32
C SER A 451 -8.27 39.67 58.84
N LYS A 452 -8.51 38.42 58.36
CA LYS A 452 -8.00 37.87 57.12
C LYS A 452 -8.71 38.33 55.81
N ARG A 453 -9.74 39.17 55.89
CA ARG A 453 -10.63 39.29 54.70
C ARG A 453 -10.26 40.33 53.67
N ASN A 454 -9.60 41.42 54.00
CA ASN A 454 -9.24 42.45 53.00
C ASN A 454 -7.97 43.21 53.40
N ALA A 455 -7.23 43.76 52.44
CA ALA A 455 -6.13 44.69 52.70
C ALA A 455 -6.62 46.08 53.17
N SER A 456 -7.93 46.34 53.12
CA SER A 456 -8.58 47.55 53.53
C SER A 456 -9.42 47.35 54.82
N ALA A 457 -9.64 48.45 55.57
CA ALA A 457 -10.53 48.54 56.72
C ALA A 457 -11.38 49.80 56.58
N THR A 458 -12.51 49.90 57.28
CA THR A 458 -13.23 51.13 57.33
C THR A 458 -12.54 52.13 58.29
N ILE A 459 -12.74 53.43 58.06
CA ILE A 459 -12.23 54.48 58.94
C ILE A 459 -12.67 54.22 60.40
N GLY A 460 -13.92 53.81 60.61
CA GLY A 460 -14.40 53.41 61.91
C GLY A 460 -13.59 52.26 62.57
N MET A 461 -13.19 51.24 61.77
CA MET A 461 -12.39 50.16 62.28
C MET A 461 -10.95 50.62 62.62
N GLU A 462 -10.35 51.49 61.81
CA GLU A 462 -9.00 52.01 62.07
C GLU A 462 -9.03 52.94 63.32
N LEU A 463 -10.09 53.78 63.50
CA LEU A 463 -10.23 54.56 64.70
C LEU A 463 -10.46 53.69 65.96
N GLU A 464 -11.25 52.60 65.85
CA GLU A 464 -11.37 51.63 66.95
C GLU A 464 -10.02 50.96 67.27
N HIS A 465 -9.28 50.63 66.25
CA HIS A 465 -7.94 50.01 66.42
C HIS A 465 -6.97 50.95 67.14
N VAL A 466 -6.93 52.19 66.71
CA VAL A 466 -6.15 53.26 67.35
C VAL A 466 -6.61 53.52 68.80
N MET A 467 -7.91 53.58 69.07
CA MET A 467 -8.46 53.73 70.42
C MET A 467 -8.00 52.63 71.38
N LEU A 468 -8.02 51.36 70.89
CA LEU A 468 -7.51 50.23 71.66
C LEU A 468 -6.02 50.34 71.92
N TYR A 469 -5.22 50.77 70.91
CA TYR A 469 -3.80 51.05 71.06
C TYR A 469 -3.55 52.14 72.14
N CYS A 470 -4.17 53.27 72.02
CA CYS A 470 -4.09 54.37 72.97
C CYS A 470 -4.51 53.96 74.39
N LYS A 471 -5.59 53.20 74.53
CA LYS A 471 -6.04 52.66 75.82
C LYS A 471 -4.96 51.75 76.47
N LEU A 472 -4.36 50.87 75.73
CA LEU A 472 -3.25 49.99 76.19
C LEU A 472 -2.00 50.80 76.59
N GLN A 473 -1.66 51.80 75.79
CA GLN A 473 -0.55 52.72 76.07
C GLN A 473 -0.85 53.59 77.32
N ASN A 474 -2.07 54.12 77.50
CA ASN A 474 -2.45 54.84 78.70
C ASN A 474 -2.41 54.04 79.97
N MET A 475 -2.79 52.74 79.92
CA MET A 475 -2.57 51.81 81.03
C MET A 475 -1.12 51.63 81.41
N ARG A 476 -0.19 51.65 80.37
CA ARG A 476 1.24 51.56 80.57
C ARG A 476 1.88 52.84 81.11
N TYR A 477 1.41 54.02 80.65
CA TYR A 477 1.97 55.31 80.99
C TYR A 477 1.12 56.06 82.06
N GLU A 478 0.36 55.32 82.86
CA GLU A 478 -0.41 55.83 84.00
C GLU A 478 -1.38 56.97 83.63
N ASN A 479 -2.14 56.85 82.56
CA ASN A 479 -3.11 57.79 82.05
C ASN A 479 -2.55 59.23 81.81
N ARG A 480 -1.43 59.32 81.12
CA ARG A 480 -0.74 60.56 80.79
C ARG A 480 -1.12 61.13 79.42
N ILE A 481 -1.89 60.39 78.66
CA ILE A 481 -2.31 60.83 77.31
C ILE A 481 -3.82 61.03 77.29
N ASP A 482 -4.25 62.23 77.02
CA ASP A 482 -5.63 62.51 76.74
C ASP A 482 -5.88 62.36 75.24
N PHE A 483 -6.95 61.68 74.88
CA PHE A 483 -7.26 61.32 73.53
C PHE A 483 -8.67 61.73 73.11
N LEU A 484 -8.79 62.56 72.03
CA LEU A 484 -10.07 63.04 71.52
C LEU A 484 -10.22 62.59 70.06
N ILE A 485 -11.36 62.04 69.71
CA ILE A 485 -11.77 61.78 68.35
C ILE A 485 -12.98 62.59 68.00
N ASP A 486 -12.82 63.43 67.00
CA ASP A 486 -13.92 64.28 66.46
C ASP A 486 -13.98 64.03 64.95
N VAL A 487 -14.44 62.85 64.57
CA VAL A 487 -14.64 62.42 63.15
C VAL A 487 -16.15 62.18 62.98
N PRO A 488 -16.79 62.84 61.99
CA PRO A 488 -18.19 62.66 61.68
C PRO A 488 -18.58 61.20 61.39
N GLU A 489 -19.79 60.80 61.85
CA GLU A 489 -20.30 59.42 61.71
C GLU A 489 -20.43 59.02 60.22
N GLU A 490 -20.69 59.98 59.33
CA GLU A 490 -20.77 59.78 57.89
C GLU A 490 -19.45 59.31 57.25
N LEU A 491 -18.30 59.54 57.89
CA LEU A 491 -16.98 59.09 57.39
C LEU A 491 -16.60 57.66 57.84
N MET A 492 -17.34 57.12 58.81
CA MET A 492 -16.95 55.87 59.46
C MET A 492 -16.94 54.66 58.52
N ASP A 493 -17.79 54.64 57.47
CA ASP A 493 -17.97 53.54 56.53
C ASP A 493 -17.02 53.60 55.29
N TYR A 494 -16.28 54.71 55.15
CA TYR A 494 -15.31 54.80 54.03
C TYR A 494 -14.09 53.87 54.25
N GLU A 495 -13.60 53.27 53.16
CA GLU A 495 -12.50 52.34 53.21
C GLU A 495 -11.10 53.00 53.11
N ILE A 496 -10.22 52.61 53.96
CA ILE A 496 -8.81 53.02 53.95
C ILE A 496 -7.90 51.78 54.07
N PRO A 497 -6.66 51.82 53.62
CA PRO A 497 -5.73 50.72 53.84
C PRO A 497 -5.55 50.46 55.34
N LYS A 498 -5.50 49.16 55.74
CA LYS A 498 -5.29 48.79 57.14
C LYS A 498 -4.00 49.36 57.71
N LEU A 499 -4.01 49.66 58.99
CA LEU A 499 -2.83 50.17 59.72
C LEU A 499 -2.35 51.51 59.11
N THR A 500 -3.28 52.40 58.68
CA THR A 500 -2.97 53.74 58.20
C THR A 500 -2.80 54.70 59.36
N LEU A 501 -3.75 54.71 60.31
CA LEU A 501 -3.73 55.65 61.45
C LEU A 501 -2.75 55.21 62.56
N GLN A 502 -2.61 53.94 62.83
CA GLN A 502 -1.82 53.42 63.96
C GLN A 502 -0.35 53.89 63.92
N PRO A 503 0.44 53.82 62.81
CA PRO A 503 1.83 54.24 62.83
C PRO A 503 2.01 55.74 63.18
N ILE A 504 1.03 56.55 62.79
CA ILE A 504 1.06 58.00 63.03
C ILE A 504 0.84 58.26 64.53
N VAL A 505 -0.22 57.65 65.10
CA VAL A 505 -0.56 57.76 66.52
C VAL A 505 0.55 57.13 67.38
N GLU A 506 1.18 56.04 66.92
CA GLU A 506 2.33 55.44 67.60
C GLU A 506 3.47 56.44 67.70
N ASN A 507 3.78 57.16 66.62
CA ASN A 507 4.83 58.19 66.58
C ASN A 507 4.46 59.36 67.50
N SER A 508 3.20 59.88 67.46
CA SER A 508 2.77 60.92 68.31
C SER A 508 2.88 60.60 69.80
N ILE A 509 2.61 59.36 70.18
CA ILE A 509 2.82 58.89 71.57
C ILE A 509 4.30 58.77 71.91
N LEU A 510 5.07 57.98 71.13
CA LEU A 510 6.42 57.61 71.54
C LEU A 510 7.44 58.75 71.34
N HIS A 511 7.34 59.47 70.24
CA HIS A 511 8.30 60.51 69.88
C HIS A 511 7.78 61.92 70.08
N GLY A 512 6.49 62.15 70.19
CA GLY A 512 5.90 63.44 70.50
C GLY A 512 5.76 63.60 72.01
N ILE A 513 4.79 62.94 72.63
CA ILE A 513 4.36 63.17 74.03
C ILE A 513 5.34 62.61 75.04
N MET A 514 5.85 61.37 74.84
CA MET A 514 6.74 60.75 75.81
C MET A 514 8.15 61.34 75.86
N GLU A 515 8.51 62.16 74.91
CA GLU A 515 9.76 62.94 74.86
C GLU A 515 9.62 64.29 75.63
N LYS A 516 8.41 64.75 75.96
CA LYS A 516 8.19 65.91 76.79
C LYS A 516 8.71 65.71 78.22
N GLU A 517 9.21 66.73 78.82
CA GLU A 517 9.62 66.70 80.26
C GLU A 517 8.46 66.28 81.14
N SER A 518 7.20 66.76 80.85
CA SER A 518 6.01 66.39 81.58
C SER A 518 5.51 64.98 81.37
N LYS A 519 5.93 64.35 80.20
CA LYS A 519 5.40 63.09 79.69
C LYS A 519 3.87 63.05 79.73
N ARG A 520 3.20 64.20 79.50
CA ARG A 520 1.76 64.34 79.38
C ARG A 520 1.41 65.13 78.14
N GLY A 521 0.32 64.78 77.49
CA GLY A 521 -0.11 65.48 76.29
C GLY A 521 -1.44 65.02 75.77
N TYR A 522 -1.85 65.66 74.70
CA TYR A 522 -3.12 65.45 74.00
C TYR A 522 -2.86 64.90 72.60
N ILE A 523 -3.69 63.96 72.13
CA ILE A 523 -3.82 63.59 70.74
C ILE A 523 -5.24 63.81 70.32
N THR A 524 -5.41 64.52 69.22
CA THR A 524 -6.71 64.76 68.62
C THR A 524 -6.73 64.14 67.21
N ILE A 525 -7.75 63.41 66.89
CA ILE A 525 -8.04 62.97 65.55
C ILE A 525 -9.31 63.62 65.06
N THR A 526 -9.21 64.44 64.00
CA THR A 526 -10.36 65.11 63.38
C THR A 526 -10.46 64.62 61.93
N GLY A 527 -11.63 64.79 61.33
CA GLY A 527 -11.84 64.45 59.95
C GLY A 527 -13.00 65.18 59.33
N TRP A 528 -12.84 65.45 58.05
CA TRP A 528 -13.96 66.04 57.26
C TRP A 528 -13.86 65.57 55.80
N ARG A 529 -14.93 65.80 55.09
CA ARG A 529 -14.94 65.57 53.64
C ARG A 529 -14.75 66.91 52.94
N GLU A 530 -13.81 66.92 51.98
CA GLU A 530 -13.54 68.06 51.12
C GLU A 530 -13.76 67.64 49.66
N GLN A 531 -14.90 68.01 49.08
CA GLN A 531 -15.33 67.63 47.73
C GLN A 531 -15.35 66.11 47.54
N GLU A 532 -14.38 65.56 46.80
CA GLU A 532 -14.24 64.13 46.51
C GLU A 532 -13.18 63.43 47.40
N ASP A 533 -12.59 64.18 48.34
CA ASP A 533 -11.55 63.72 49.23
C ASP A 533 -11.99 63.64 50.69
N ILE A 534 -11.36 62.80 51.46
CA ILE A 534 -11.43 62.70 52.88
C ILE A 534 -10.15 63.17 53.48
N ILE A 535 -10.18 64.11 54.37
CA ILE A 535 -9.07 64.58 55.15
C ILE A 535 -9.22 64.07 56.55
N LEU A 536 -8.21 63.34 57.05
CA LEU A 536 -8.08 62.99 58.46
C LEU A 536 -6.83 63.64 58.99
N VAL A 537 -6.98 64.35 60.13
CA VAL A 537 -5.85 65.01 60.77
C VAL A 537 -5.65 64.45 62.17
N ILE A 538 -4.36 64.03 62.40
CA ILE A 538 -3.86 63.59 63.72
C ILE A 538 -2.94 64.67 64.24
N SER A 539 -3.34 65.32 65.38
CA SER A 539 -2.57 66.40 66.00
C SER A 539 -2.15 65.96 67.38
N ASP A 540 -0.92 66.21 67.76
CA ASP A 540 -0.35 66.02 69.08
C ASP A 540 0.29 67.33 69.55
N ASP A 541 0.32 67.54 70.91
CA ASP A 541 0.96 68.64 71.58
C ASP A 541 2.41 68.23 72.06
N GLY A 542 3.05 67.37 71.37
CA GLY A 542 4.40 66.80 71.64
C GLY A 542 5.53 67.83 71.58
N VAL A 543 6.72 67.32 71.51
CA VAL A 543 7.94 68.17 71.42
C VAL A 543 8.10 68.86 70.06
N GLY A 544 7.37 68.40 69.03
CA GLY A 544 7.51 68.89 67.66
C GLY A 544 8.82 68.52 67.01
N MET A 545 9.00 68.94 65.78
CA MET A 545 10.19 68.57 64.93
C MET A 545 10.65 69.82 64.17
N GLU A 546 11.96 69.87 63.91
CA GLU A 546 12.55 70.88 62.99
C GLU A 546 12.15 70.58 61.54
N GLU A 547 12.19 71.59 60.69
CA GLU A 547 11.74 71.49 59.28
C GLU A 547 12.55 70.43 58.50
N ASP A 548 13.86 70.30 58.73
CA ASP A 548 14.77 69.31 58.13
C ASP A 548 14.40 67.87 58.54
N GLU A 549 13.87 67.66 59.74
CA GLU A 549 13.38 66.35 60.22
C GLU A 549 12.10 65.92 59.55
N VAL A 550 11.18 66.88 59.35
CA VAL A 550 9.93 66.64 58.63
C VAL A 550 10.17 66.22 57.20
N GLU A 551 11.07 66.93 56.45
CA GLU A 551 11.45 66.53 55.11
C GLU A 551 12.13 65.14 55.04
N GLY A 552 12.97 64.84 56.03
CA GLY A 552 13.67 63.56 56.13
C GLY A 552 12.74 62.39 56.35
N ILE A 553 11.62 62.58 57.10
CA ILE A 553 10.58 61.56 57.30
C ILE A 553 9.85 61.23 55.98
N LEU A 554 9.47 62.28 55.25
CA LEU A 554 8.68 62.10 54.01
C LEU A 554 9.53 61.54 52.85
N LYS A 555 10.87 61.78 52.84
CA LYS A 555 11.80 61.25 51.85
C LYS A 555 12.42 59.91 52.19
N GLY A 556 12.16 59.38 53.44
CA GLY A 556 12.75 58.13 53.91
C GLY A 556 14.27 58.19 54.11
N GLU A 557 14.82 59.43 54.24
CA GLU A 557 16.28 59.66 54.30
C GLU A 557 16.87 59.69 55.71
N LEU A 558 16.04 59.70 56.77
CA LEU A 558 16.49 59.68 58.16
C LEU A 558 17.14 58.35 58.53
N LYS A 559 18.37 58.43 59.00
CA LYS A 559 19.24 57.28 59.34
C LYS A 559 18.54 56.18 60.15
N LYS A 560 18.71 54.97 59.76
CA LYS A 560 18.18 53.69 60.26
C LYS A 560 18.40 53.34 61.73
N ASN A 561 18.40 54.27 62.68
CA ASN A 561 18.77 53.95 64.07
C ASN A 561 17.60 53.87 65.05
N THR A 562 16.37 54.17 64.65
CA THR A 562 15.19 53.93 65.50
C THR A 562 14.10 53.34 64.62
N GLY A 563 13.65 52.14 64.95
CA GLY A 563 12.75 51.32 64.15
C GLY A 563 11.33 51.87 63.93
N SER A 564 11.05 53.13 64.33
CA SER A 564 9.75 53.79 64.30
C SER A 564 9.43 54.48 62.96
N ASN A 565 10.45 55.03 62.26
CA ASN A 565 10.21 55.79 61.02
C ASN A 565 9.83 54.94 59.80
N ILE A 566 10.08 53.60 59.84
CA ILE A 566 9.76 52.68 58.77
C ILE A 566 8.22 52.57 58.61
N GLY A 567 7.43 52.74 59.68
CA GLY A 567 5.98 52.60 59.63
C GLY A 567 5.28 53.73 58.86
N VAL A 568 5.76 54.98 59.01
CA VAL A 568 5.16 56.17 58.39
C VAL A 568 5.51 56.24 56.89
N ASP A 569 6.80 56.03 56.55
CA ASP A 569 7.20 56.01 55.15
C ASP A 569 6.46 54.93 54.35
N ASN A 570 6.34 53.75 54.93
CA ASN A 570 5.55 52.65 54.33
C ASN A 570 4.08 53.05 54.15
N THR A 571 3.49 53.82 55.10
CA THR A 571 2.12 54.28 55.01
C THR A 571 1.95 55.29 53.89
N ASN A 572 2.82 56.29 53.82
CA ASN A 572 2.80 57.29 52.74
C ASN A 572 2.98 56.65 51.36
N SER A 573 4.00 55.85 51.19
CA SER A 573 4.28 55.12 49.97
C SER A 573 3.11 54.23 49.52
N ARG A 574 2.46 53.57 50.47
CA ARG A 574 1.28 52.70 50.22
C ARG A 574 0.07 53.52 49.78
N LEU A 575 -0.21 54.67 50.38
CA LEU A 575 -1.27 55.57 50.01
C LEU A 575 -1.06 56.11 48.59
N LYS A 576 0.14 56.59 48.25
CA LYS A 576 0.47 57.05 46.92
C LYS A 576 0.37 55.95 45.86
N LEU A 577 0.83 54.70 46.18
CA LEU A 577 0.73 53.57 45.28
C LEU A 577 -0.71 53.16 44.99
N LEU A 578 -1.60 53.24 45.99
CA LEU A 578 -2.99 52.80 45.84
C LEU A 578 -3.90 53.86 45.21
N TYR A 579 -3.64 55.14 45.51
CA TYR A 579 -4.59 56.23 45.17
C TYR A 579 -3.99 57.27 44.21
N GLY A 580 -2.69 57.28 44.00
CA GLY A 580 -1.95 58.24 43.15
C GLY A 580 -1.14 59.25 43.96
N GLU A 581 -0.21 59.94 43.29
CA GLU A 581 0.77 60.84 43.90
C GLU A 581 0.14 62.06 44.62
N GLN A 582 -1.11 62.41 44.34
CA GLN A 582 -1.84 63.54 44.97
C GLN A 582 -2.34 63.16 46.37
N TYR A 583 -2.36 61.92 46.74
CA TYR A 583 -2.77 61.44 48.04
C TYR A 583 -1.57 61.07 48.90
N GLY A 584 -1.75 60.97 50.21
CA GLY A 584 -0.67 60.60 51.13
C GLY A 584 -0.70 61.38 52.42
N LEU A 585 0.47 61.55 53.02
CA LEU A 585 0.66 62.25 54.31
C LEU A 585 1.34 63.59 54.08
N THR A 586 0.80 64.62 54.79
CA THR A 586 1.42 65.94 54.90
C THR A 586 1.70 66.21 56.37
N TYR A 587 2.87 66.69 56.73
CA TYR A 587 3.34 66.94 58.10
C TYR A 587 3.47 68.46 58.30
N HIS A 588 2.86 68.95 59.40
CA HIS A 588 3.08 70.30 59.94
C HIS A 588 3.58 70.17 61.36
N SER A 589 4.84 70.60 61.64
CA SER A 589 5.38 70.48 62.97
C SER A 589 6.16 71.77 63.33
N THR A 590 6.17 72.10 64.58
CA THR A 590 6.88 73.26 65.13
C THR A 590 7.51 72.84 66.47
N PRO A 591 8.83 73.01 66.68
CA PRO A 591 9.50 72.67 67.93
C PRO A 591 8.80 73.28 69.15
N GLY A 592 8.47 72.47 70.13
CA GLY A 592 7.79 72.83 71.36
C GLY A 592 6.29 73.00 71.22
N MET A 593 5.69 72.92 70.07
CA MET A 593 4.23 73.17 69.87
C MET A 593 3.50 71.87 69.40
N GLY A 594 4.22 70.80 69.05
CA GLY A 594 3.59 69.57 68.65
C GLY A 594 3.68 69.27 67.13
N THR A 595 2.96 68.25 66.68
CA THR A 595 2.92 67.80 65.28
C THR A 595 1.49 67.57 64.83
N GLU A 596 1.22 67.96 63.62
CA GLU A 596 -0.05 67.75 62.92
C GLU A 596 0.24 66.97 61.64
N VAL A 597 -0.44 65.83 61.48
CA VAL A 597 -0.31 64.96 60.27
C VAL A 597 -1.62 64.88 59.58
N GLU A 598 -1.68 65.46 58.40
CA GLU A 598 -2.82 65.40 57.48
C GLU A 598 -2.72 64.15 56.58
N ILE A 599 -3.80 63.41 56.51
CA ILE A 599 -3.94 62.23 55.64
C ILE A 599 -5.02 62.54 54.61
N CYS A 600 -4.61 62.67 53.34
CA CYS A 600 -5.53 62.90 52.22
C CYS A 600 -5.88 61.61 51.54
N LEU A 601 -7.15 61.29 51.36
CA LEU A 601 -7.66 60.07 50.78
C LEU A 601 -8.86 60.38 49.87
N PRO A 602 -9.08 59.60 48.77
CA PRO A 602 -10.24 59.72 47.95
C PRO A 602 -11.49 59.21 48.69
N ALA A 603 -12.61 59.89 48.58
CA ALA A 603 -13.92 59.50 49.17
C ALA A 603 -14.51 58.33 48.36
N SER A 604 -13.82 57.16 48.32
CA SER A 604 -14.27 55.96 47.63
C SER A 604 -15.12 55.09 48.55
N SER A 605 -16.38 54.86 48.21
CA SER A 605 -17.23 53.91 48.92
C SER A 605 -16.87 52.44 48.57
N LYS A 606 -17.31 51.52 49.42
CA LYS A 606 -17.08 50.08 49.46
C LYS A 606 -16.98 49.24 48.16
N GLN A 607 -17.17 49.83 46.97
CA GLN A 607 -17.29 49.08 45.71
C GLN A 607 -16.13 49.21 44.72
N ASN A 608 -15.12 50.04 44.95
CA ASN A 608 -14.14 50.38 43.90
C ASN A 608 -12.66 49.98 44.14
N ILE A 609 -12.37 49.18 45.15
CA ILE A 609 -10.95 48.80 45.44
C ILE A 609 -10.63 47.32 45.10
N VAL A 610 -11.32 46.72 44.17
CA VAL A 610 -10.88 45.42 43.60
C VAL A 610 -11.24 45.35 42.12
N SER A 611 -10.32 45.66 41.28
CA SER A 611 -10.22 45.08 39.92
C SER A 611 -8.75 44.82 39.56
#